data_464c2803079f9ffdabdae0c8d67d4ff1
#
_entry.id   464c2803079f9ffdabdae0c8d67d4ff1
#
_cell.length_a   1.000
_cell.length_b   1.000
_cell.length_c   1.000
_cell.angle_alpha   90.00
_cell.angle_beta   90.00
_cell.angle_gamma   90.00
#
_symmetry.space_group_name_H-M   'P 1'
#
loop_
_entity.id
_entity.type
_entity.pdbx_description
1 polymer ?
#
loop_
_entity_poly.entity_id
_entity_poly.type
_entity_poly.pdbx_seq_one_letter_code
_entity_poly.pdbx_strand_id
1 'polypeptide(L)'
;VDQKYLIFLIITVFVLSGTIRVFTLIWQNKFAARISNEITYKAYDVVLNQDYPNFIKQSKTDLIAIIHTFGNNLLVDVINPILFLFESTIFISLISFALFLYNWKIFLSIVFFLSAIYFLLFKKANKILKSSSLKQVNFNEKLLDRLDVELNSIEYIHLGNYQRICSNNYAKYDREYKLNTANYLITARLPRILIENLILILILFLILFLYINNNISQALPILATGALLAQKSFPYIQKIFENWSSISQYKNAALSVLNYSIRYQKDNKYNNENRKLLNFDEIEFKNVNFFYRKNSKILNNINFSIKKGDKVAIMGPSGTGKTTLLRLICGLLNPSSGSVLINNKEINKNKNNEYTVHWMRSIGYVPQKINLTGKTLRENITFKNNKKANNKIKIEDVIEITLLQDLVSRCNGLDSNILQNSFSISGGENQRLAIAR
;
A
#
# COMPACT_ATOMS: atom_id res chain seq x y z
N VAL A 1 -19.89 38.30 -40.66
CA VAL A 1 -20.05 36.87 -40.40
C VAL A 1 -21.48 36.64 -39.94
N ASP A 2 -22.25 35.84 -40.69
CA ASP A 2 -23.65 35.55 -40.34
C ASP A 2 -23.72 35.00 -38.90
N GLN A 3 -24.60 35.60 -38.08
CA GLN A 3 -24.79 35.19 -36.68
C GLN A 3 -25.05 33.70 -36.52
N LYS A 4 -25.64 33.05 -37.51
CA LYS A 4 -25.87 31.59 -37.54
C LYS A 4 -24.57 30.78 -37.56
N TYR A 5 -23.60 31.19 -38.38
CA TYR A 5 -22.28 30.50 -38.42
C TYR A 5 -21.49 30.67 -37.12
N LEU A 6 -21.61 31.83 -36.46
CA LEU A 6 -20.95 32.09 -35.17
C LEU A 6 -21.55 31.22 -34.05
N ILE A 7 -22.89 31.09 -34.02
CA ILE A 7 -23.57 30.21 -33.07
C ILE A 7 -23.17 28.75 -33.31
N PHE A 8 -23.14 28.27 -34.54
CA PHE A 8 -22.74 26.91 -34.88
C PHE A 8 -21.29 26.64 -34.48
N LEU A 9 -20.38 27.57 -34.73
CA LEU A 9 -18.99 27.48 -34.32
C LEU A 9 -18.84 27.38 -32.80
N ILE A 10 -19.60 28.19 -32.04
CA ILE A 10 -19.59 28.13 -30.58
C ILE A 10 -20.08 26.76 -30.08
N ILE A 11 -21.17 26.23 -30.65
CA ILE A 11 -21.72 24.93 -30.29
C ILE A 11 -20.66 23.83 -30.55
N THR A 12 -20.03 23.84 -31.73
CA THR A 12 -18.99 22.82 -32.06
C THR A 12 -17.81 22.90 -31.12
N VAL A 13 -17.34 24.08 -30.75
CA VAL A 13 -16.25 24.26 -29.76
C VAL A 13 -16.65 23.72 -28.39
N PHE A 14 -17.89 23.98 -27.93
CA PHE A 14 -18.35 23.42 -26.65
C PHE A 14 -18.44 21.89 -26.66
N VAL A 15 -18.97 21.30 -27.73
CA VAL A 15 -19.04 19.82 -27.87
C VAL A 15 -17.66 19.22 -27.89
N LEU A 16 -16.72 19.77 -28.69
CA LEU A 16 -15.33 19.32 -28.72
C LEU A 16 -14.65 19.47 -27.36
N SER A 17 -14.83 20.60 -26.69
CA SER A 17 -14.29 20.81 -25.33
C SER A 17 -14.83 19.77 -24.33
N GLY A 18 -16.13 19.46 -24.41
CA GLY A 18 -16.76 18.44 -23.57
C GLY A 18 -16.19 17.04 -23.81
N THR A 19 -16.07 16.65 -25.08
CA THR A 19 -15.52 15.31 -25.44
C THR A 19 -14.06 15.17 -25.03
N ILE A 20 -13.24 16.20 -25.25
CA ILE A 20 -11.83 16.21 -24.81
C ILE A 20 -11.74 16.06 -23.30
N ARG A 21 -12.56 16.76 -22.52
CA ARG A 21 -12.57 16.64 -21.05
C ARG A 21 -12.93 15.24 -20.57
N VAL A 22 -13.95 14.63 -21.17
CA VAL A 22 -14.32 13.24 -20.84
C VAL A 22 -13.17 12.28 -21.15
N PHE A 23 -12.55 12.43 -22.33
CA PHE A 23 -11.43 11.60 -22.72
C PHE A 23 -10.22 11.76 -21.77
N THR A 24 -9.85 13.01 -21.45
CA THR A 24 -8.75 13.30 -20.52
C THR A 24 -9.03 12.71 -19.14
N LEU A 25 -10.26 12.84 -18.61
CA LEU A 25 -10.65 12.27 -17.32
C LEU A 25 -10.49 10.74 -17.30
N ILE A 26 -10.97 10.05 -18.33
CA ILE A 26 -10.87 8.60 -18.44
C ILE A 26 -9.40 8.17 -18.54
N TRP A 27 -8.64 8.86 -19.39
CA TRP A 27 -7.23 8.55 -19.61
C TRP A 27 -6.38 8.78 -18.34
N GLN A 28 -6.53 9.92 -17.67
CA GLN A 28 -5.82 10.25 -16.45
C GLN A 28 -6.04 9.22 -15.35
N ASN A 29 -7.31 8.85 -15.08
CA ASN A 29 -7.63 7.88 -14.04
C ASN A 29 -7.07 6.47 -14.37
N LYS A 30 -7.19 6.03 -15.64
CA LYS A 30 -6.62 4.75 -16.06
C LYS A 30 -5.08 4.74 -16.01
N PHE A 31 -4.45 5.84 -16.38
CA PHE A 31 -2.99 6.01 -16.32
C PHE A 31 -2.50 5.99 -14.86
N ALA A 32 -3.15 6.75 -13.99
CA ALA A 32 -2.84 6.75 -12.57
C ALA A 32 -2.99 5.35 -11.93
N ALA A 33 -4.05 4.62 -12.30
CA ALA A 33 -4.29 3.26 -11.82
C ALA A 33 -3.17 2.31 -12.26
N ARG A 34 -2.69 2.40 -13.50
CA ARG A 34 -1.57 1.58 -14.01
C ARG A 34 -0.27 1.86 -13.24
N ILE A 35 0.07 3.13 -13.05
CA ILE A 35 1.27 3.52 -12.29
C ILE A 35 1.18 3.04 -10.84
N SER A 36 0.05 3.28 -10.17
CA SER A 36 -0.15 2.85 -8.80
C SER A 36 -0.03 1.33 -8.67
N ASN A 37 -0.66 0.57 -9.57
CA ASN A 37 -0.58 -0.88 -9.58
C ASN A 37 0.87 -1.37 -9.77
N GLU A 38 1.63 -0.76 -10.68
CA GLU A 38 3.04 -1.13 -10.90
C GLU A 38 3.90 -0.87 -9.66
N ILE A 39 3.72 0.28 -9.01
CA ILE A 39 4.45 0.63 -7.79
C ILE A 39 4.08 -0.32 -6.65
N THR A 40 2.79 -0.58 -6.44
CA THR A 40 2.31 -1.48 -5.39
C THR A 40 2.75 -2.92 -5.64
N TYR A 41 2.71 -3.39 -6.89
CA TYR A 41 3.23 -4.69 -7.28
C TYR A 41 4.71 -4.83 -6.94
N LYS A 42 5.54 -3.84 -7.32
CA LYS A 42 6.97 -3.84 -7.00
C LYS A 42 7.21 -3.83 -5.49
N ALA A 43 6.44 -3.05 -4.74
CA ALA A 43 6.54 -3.02 -3.28
C ALA A 43 6.17 -4.38 -2.67
N TYR A 44 5.11 -5.02 -3.13
CA TYR A 44 4.68 -6.35 -2.68
C TYR A 44 5.72 -7.42 -3.00
N ASP A 45 6.26 -7.41 -4.22
CA ASP A 45 7.31 -8.34 -4.64
C ASP A 45 8.56 -8.22 -3.77
N VAL A 46 8.98 -6.99 -3.44
CA VAL A 46 10.10 -6.75 -2.50
C VAL A 46 9.80 -7.28 -1.11
N VAL A 47 8.57 -7.11 -0.61
CA VAL A 47 8.17 -7.66 0.70
C VAL A 47 8.26 -9.19 0.72
N LEU A 48 7.83 -9.86 -0.35
CA LEU A 48 7.91 -11.33 -0.45
C LEU A 48 9.35 -11.84 -0.62
N ASN A 49 10.17 -11.10 -1.34
CA ASN A 49 11.55 -11.49 -1.65
C ASN A 49 12.60 -10.98 -0.64
N GLN A 50 12.19 -10.21 0.37
CA GLN A 50 13.11 -9.75 1.40
C GLN A 50 13.65 -10.91 2.25
N ASP A 51 14.80 -10.68 2.90
CA ASP A 51 15.39 -11.68 3.79
C ASP A 51 14.48 -11.99 4.97
N TYR A 52 14.35 -13.27 5.30
CA TYR A 52 13.53 -13.72 6.43
C TYR A 52 13.86 -13.00 7.75
N PRO A 53 15.15 -12.75 8.11
CA PRO A 53 15.48 -11.91 9.27
C PRO A 53 14.93 -10.48 9.23
N ASN A 54 14.82 -9.90 8.06
CA ASN A 54 14.23 -8.56 7.88
C ASN A 54 12.70 -8.61 7.98
N PHE A 55 12.09 -9.66 7.44
CA PHE A 55 10.66 -9.88 7.52
C PHE A 55 10.17 -10.05 8.98
N ILE A 56 10.84 -10.84 9.80
CA ILE A 56 10.44 -11.10 11.19
C ILE A 56 10.62 -9.90 12.13
N LYS A 57 11.39 -8.88 11.72
CA LYS A 57 11.57 -7.63 12.49
C LYS A 57 10.45 -6.62 12.25
N GLN A 58 9.63 -6.84 11.24
CA GLN A 58 8.56 -5.93 10.84
C GLN A 58 7.21 -6.43 11.34
N SER A 59 6.32 -5.52 11.66
CA SER A 59 4.94 -5.87 11.95
C SER A 59 4.22 -6.30 10.67
N LYS A 60 3.42 -7.36 10.74
CA LYS A 60 2.58 -7.78 9.61
C LYS A 60 1.53 -6.74 9.27
N THR A 61 1.00 -6.08 10.26
CA THR A 61 -0.01 -5.01 10.13
C THR A 61 0.57 -3.81 9.41
N ASP A 62 1.84 -3.43 9.67
CA ASP A 62 2.53 -2.38 8.95
C ASP A 62 2.70 -2.73 7.46
N LEU A 63 3.09 -3.97 7.16
CA LEU A 63 3.22 -4.43 5.78
C LEU A 63 1.87 -4.44 5.03
N ILE A 64 0.79 -4.85 5.72
CA ILE A 64 -0.57 -4.78 5.17
C ILE A 64 -0.97 -3.31 4.92
N ALA A 65 -0.70 -2.41 5.87
CA ALA A 65 -0.96 -0.99 5.71
C ALA A 65 -0.23 -0.41 4.49
N ILE A 66 1.06 -0.70 4.35
CA ILE A 66 1.90 -0.20 3.25
C ILE A 66 1.36 -0.67 1.89
N ILE A 67 1.06 -1.97 1.76
CA ILE A 67 0.66 -2.53 0.47
C ILE A 67 -0.79 -2.16 0.13
N HIS A 68 -1.72 -2.31 1.06
CA HIS A 68 -3.15 -2.14 0.78
C HIS A 68 -3.61 -0.70 1.01
N THR A 69 -3.49 -0.18 2.24
CA THR A 69 -4.05 1.13 2.59
C THR A 69 -3.28 2.25 1.91
N PHE A 70 -1.95 2.26 2.06
CA PHE A 70 -1.12 3.33 1.48
C PHE A 70 -0.96 3.17 -0.03
N GLY A 71 -1.03 1.94 -0.56
CA GLY A 71 -1.11 1.68 -2.00
C GLY A 71 -2.34 2.29 -2.65
N ASN A 72 -3.52 2.19 -2.00
CA ASN A 72 -4.74 2.84 -2.47
C ASN A 72 -4.67 4.37 -2.34
N ASN A 73 -4.13 4.87 -1.22
CA ASN A 73 -3.92 6.31 -1.05
C ASN A 73 -2.93 6.87 -2.09
N LEU A 74 -1.95 6.08 -2.53
CA LEU A 74 -1.02 6.48 -3.59
C LEU A 74 -1.78 6.81 -4.89
N LEU A 75 -2.78 6.00 -5.26
CA LEU A 75 -3.61 6.25 -6.44
C LEU A 75 -4.45 7.52 -6.29
N VAL A 76 -5.27 7.56 -5.23
CA VAL A 76 -6.35 8.56 -5.08
C VAL A 76 -5.82 9.91 -4.60
N ASP A 77 -4.88 9.87 -3.66
CA ASP A 77 -4.47 11.06 -2.91
C ASP A 77 -3.10 11.62 -3.33
N VAL A 78 -2.38 10.92 -4.23
CA VAL A 78 -1.05 11.37 -4.68
C VAL A 78 -0.95 11.42 -6.21
N ILE A 79 -1.11 10.29 -6.91
CA ILE A 79 -0.90 10.24 -8.38
C ILE A 79 -1.98 11.03 -9.12
N ASN A 80 -3.25 10.79 -8.82
CA ASN A 80 -4.34 11.55 -9.42
C ASN A 80 -4.22 13.06 -9.14
N PRO A 81 -3.99 13.51 -7.89
CA PRO A 81 -3.73 14.92 -7.59
C PRO A 81 -2.56 15.52 -8.36
N ILE A 82 -1.46 14.78 -8.58
CA ILE A 82 -0.33 15.26 -9.40
C ILE A 82 -0.80 15.53 -10.84
N LEU A 83 -1.53 14.61 -11.46
CA LEU A 83 -2.03 14.78 -12.83
C LEU A 83 -3.01 15.96 -12.93
N PHE A 84 -3.91 16.11 -11.93
CA PHE A 84 -4.82 17.27 -11.87
C PHE A 84 -4.09 18.59 -11.63
N LEU A 85 -2.97 18.60 -10.91
CA LEU A 85 -2.13 19.80 -10.80
C LEU A 85 -1.58 20.22 -12.16
N PHE A 86 -1.08 19.28 -12.97
CA PHE A 86 -0.62 19.58 -14.33
C PHE A 86 -1.75 20.14 -15.19
N GLU A 87 -2.91 19.52 -15.21
CA GLU A 87 -4.08 19.99 -15.92
C GLU A 87 -4.46 21.42 -15.49
N SER A 88 -4.59 21.64 -14.18
CA SER A 88 -5.02 22.92 -13.64
C SER A 88 -4.00 24.04 -13.89
N THR A 89 -2.70 23.76 -13.84
CA THR A 89 -1.65 24.73 -14.12
C THR A 89 -1.63 25.14 -15.59
N ILE A 90 -1.85 24.21 -16.52
CA ILE A 90 -1.97 24.51 -17.96
C ILE A 90 -3.18 25.42 -18.20
N PHE A 91 -4.34 25.07 -17.65
CA PHE A 91 -5.55 25.89 -17.81
C PHE A 91 -5.37 27.31 -17.27
N ILE A 92 -4.82 27.44 -16.06
CA ILE A 92 -4.59 28.76 -15.46
C ILE A 92 -3.60 29.57 -16.28
N SER A 93 -2.53 28.95 -16.78
CA SER A 93 -1.54 29.65 -17.60
C SER A 93 -2.16 30.18 -18.92
N LEU A 94 -3.03 29.40 -19.56
CA LEU A 94 -3.75 29.84 -20.77
C LEU A 94 -4.69 31.02 -20.49
N ILE A 95 -5.49 30.92 -19.42
CA ILE A 95 -6.39 32.01 -19.02
C ILE A 95 -5.59 33.25 -18.61
N SER A 96 -4.52 33.08 -17.86
CA SER A 96 -3.62 34.16 -17.44
C SER A 96 -2.98 34.85 -18.63
N PHE A 97 -2.55 34.11 -19.65
CA PHE A 97 -2.00 34.64 -20.88
C PHE A 97 -3.03 35.43 -21.67
N ALA A 98 -4.25 34.94 -21.79
CA ALA A 98 -5.34 35.66 -22.44
C ALA A 98 -5.70 36.99 -21.72
N LEU A 99 -5.75 36.96 -20.38
CA LEU A 99 -5.96 38.16 -19.56
C LEU A 99 -4.82 39.19 -19.68
N PHE A 100 -3.58 38.72 -19.75
CA PHE A 100 -2.40 39.55 -19.93
C PHE A 100 -2.44 40.29 -21.27
N LEU A 101 -2.82 39.61 -22.37
CA LEU A 101 -2.97 40.22 -23.69
C LEU A 101 -4.09 41.24 -23.72
N TYR A 102 -5.20 41.01 -22.97
CA TYR A 102 -6.33 41.93 -22.92
C TYR A 102 -5.99 43.21 -22.15
N ASN A 103 -5.47 43.10 -20.92
CA ASN A 103 -5.03 44.23 -20.11
C ASN A 103 -4.03 43.81 -19.05
N TRP A 104 -2.73 44.05 -19.31
CA TRP A 104 -1.65 43.64 -18.43
C TRP A 104 -1.68 44.29 -17.03
N LYS A 105 -2.22 45.56 -16.91
CA LYS A 105 -2.32 46.28 -15.63
C LYS A 105 -3.34 45.62 -14.71
N ILE A 106 -4.51 45.27 -15.24
CA ILE A 106 -5.56 44.56 -14.50
C ILE A 106 -5.07 43.17 -14.12
N PHE A 107 -4.44 42.45 -15.06
CA PHE A 107 -3.86 41.14 -14.80
C PHE A 107 -2.86 41.17 -13.64
N LEU A 108 -1.88 42.07 -13.65
CA LEU A 108 -0.88 42.16 -12.59
C LEU A 108 -1.49 42.48 -11.22
N SER A 109 -2.51 43.34 -11.16
CA SER A 109 -3.18 43.67 -9.90
C SER A 109 -3.92 42.45 -9.31
N ILE A 110 -4.62 41.68 -10.15
CA ILE A 110 -5.32 40.44 -9.74
C ILE A 110 -4.34 39.40 -9.26
N VAL A 111 -3.27 39.16 -10.02
CA VAL A 111 -2.24 38.16 -9.67
C VAL A 111 -1.55 38.54 -8.35
N PHE A 112 -1.19 39.80 -8.17
CA PHE A 112 -0.56 40.27 -6.93
C PHE A 112 -1.47 40.05 -5.72
N PHE A 113 -2.73 40.41 -5.82
CA PHE A 113 -3.69 40.28 -4.73
C PHE A 113 -3.98 38.82 -4.38
N LEU A 114 -4.26 37.97 -5.40
CA LEU A 114 -4.49 36.54 -5.17
C LEU A 114 -3.24 35.85 -4.64
N SER A 115 -2.05 36.14 -5.17
CA SER A 115 -0.81 35.52 -4.72
C SER A 115 -0.49 35.86 -3.26
N ALA A 116 -0.75 37.08 -2.82
CA ALA A 116 -0.55 37.48 -1.42
C ALA A 116 -1.45 36.67 -0.47
N ILE A 117 -2.74 36.53 -0.80
CA ILE A 117 -3.69 35.77 0.02
C ILE A 117 -3.31 34.27 0.05
N TYR A 118 -3.06 33.68 -1.13
CA TYR A 118 -2.69 32.28 -1.20
C TYR A 118 -1.35 32.00 -0.50
N PHE A 119 -0.39 32.88 -0.54
CA PHE A 119 0.88 32.75 0.18
C PHE A 119 0.69 32.64 1.70
N LEU A 120 -0.17 33.48 2.28
CA LEU A 120 -0.48 33.44 3.71
C LEU A 120 -1.18 32.14 4.10
N LEU A 121 -2.17 31.72 3.31
CA LEU A 121 -2.91 30.51 3.53
C LEU A 121 -2.01 29.26 3.36
N PHE A 122 -1.14 29.25 2.36
CA PHE A 122 -0.17 28.19 2.10
C PHE A 122 0.80 27.99 3.26
N LYS A 123 1.36 29.08 3.81
CA LYS A 123 2.28 29.01 4.94
C LYS A 123 1.65 28.35 6.16
N LYS A 124 0.40 28.71 6.48
CA LYS A 124 -0.36 28.12 7.59
C LYS A 124 -0.73 26.66 7.32
N ALA A 125 -1.23 26.37 6.12
CA ALA A 125 -1.61 25.04 5.70
C ALA A 125 -0.43 24.05 5.71
N ASN A 126 0.74 24.46 5.20
CA ASN A 126 1.92 23.61 5.13
C ASN A 126 2.37 23.10 6.51
N LYS A 127 2.30 23.96 7.55
CA LYS A 127 2.63 23.57 8.93
C LYS A 127 1.66 22.49 9.45
N ILE A 128 0.36 22.65 9.20
CA ILE A 128 -0.68 21.72 9.63
C ILE A 128 -0.54 20.39 8.89
N LEU A 129 -0.44 20.43 7.57
CA LEU A 129 -0.40 19.23 6.72
C LEU A 129 0.85 18.39 6.97
N LYS A 130 2.02 19.02 7.19
CA LYS A 130 3.24 18.29 7.49
C LYS A 130 3.14 17.48 8.79
N SER A 131 2.55 18.04 9.83
CA SER A 131 2.33 17.32 11.09
C SER A 131 1.23 16.25 10.96
N SER A 132 0.18 16.57 10.22
CA SER A 132 -0.97 15.70 9.96
C SER A 132 -0.57 14.45 9.19
N SER A 133 0.31 14.58 8.20
CA SER A 133 0.79 13.46 7.38
C SER A 133 1.53 12.38 8.19
N LEU A 134 2.37 12.76 9.14
CA LEU A 134 3.03 11.81 10.04
C LEU A 134 2.03 11.13 10.97
N LYS A 135 1.07 11.91 11.52
CA LYS A 135 0.02 11.36 12.39
C LYS A 135 -0.88 10.37 11.66
N GLN A 136 -1.16 10.61 10.37
CA GLN A 136 -2.00 9.75 9.55
C GLN A 136 -1.44 8.33 9.46
N VAL A 137 -0.15 8.18 9.18
CA VAL A 137 0.53 6.88 9.14
C VAL A 137 0.48 6.20 10.51
N ASN A 138 0.87 6.91 11.54
CA ASN A 138 0.96 6.39 12.92
C ASN A 138 -0.40 5.92 13.47
N PHE A 139 -1.48 6.68 13.21
CA PHE A 139 -2.82 6.28 13.66
C PHE A 139 -3.36 5.10 12.88
N ASN A 140 -3.09 5.02 11.57
CA ASN A 140 -3.51 3.88 10.76
C ASN A 140 -2.81 2.58 11.21
N GLU A 141 -1.51 2.62 11.46
CA GLU A 141 -0.75 1.49 12.01
C GLU A 141 -1.32 1.03 13.34
N LYS A 142 -1.54 1.94 14.30
CA LYS A 142 -2.13 1.62 15.61
C LYS A 142 -3.54 1.02 15.52
N LEU A 143 -4.36 1.48 14.58
CA LEU A 143 -5.71 0.93 14.37
C LEU A 143 -5.63 -0.49 13.85
N LEU A 144 -4.76 -0.76 12.87
CA LEU A 144 -4.59 -2.10 12.30
C LEU A 144 -3.99 -3.06 13.32
N ASP A 145 -3.02 -2.63 14.13
CA ASP A 145 -2.45 -3.45 15.21
C ASP A 145 -3.51 -3.83 16.23
N ARG A 146 -4.38 -2.88 16.61
CA ARG A 146 -5.49 -3.15 17.53
C ARG A 146 -6.45 -4.17 16.94
N LEU A 147 -6.87 -4.00 15.69
CA LEU A 147 -7.75 -4.95 15.02
C LEU A 147 -7.14 -6.34 14.95
N ASP A 148 -5.86 -6.46 14.61
CA ASP A 148 -5.20 -7.76 14.53
C ASP A 148 -5.15 -8.45 15.91
N VAL A 149 -4.74 -7.73 16.96
CA VAL A 149 -4.64 -8.26 18.31
C VAL A 149 -6.02 -8.65 18.86
N GLU A 150 -7.02 -7.77 18.75
CA GLU A 150 -8.33 -7.97 19.33
C GLU A 150 -9.12 -9.08 18.60
N LEU A 151 -9.08 -9.12 17.26
CA LEU A 151 -9.75 -10.16 16.48
C LEU A 151 -9.10 -11.54 16.66
N ASN A 152 -7.77 -11.61 16.77
CA ASN A 152 -7.07 -12.85 17.07
C ASN A 152 -7.29 -13.34 18.53
N SER A 153 -7.80 -12.47 19.42
CA SER A 153 -8.05 -12.76 20.83
C SER A 153 -9.53 -12.75 21.18
N ILE A 154 -10.43 -12.92 20.19
CA ILE A 154 -11.87 -12.75 20.34
C ILE A 154 -12.47 -13.66 21.43
N GLU A 155 -11.97 -14.89 21.55
CA GLU A 155 -12.42 -15.83 22.58
C GLU A 155 -12.15 -15.29 24.00
N TYR A 156 -10.97 -14.75 24.26
CA TYR A 156 -10.62 -14.16 25.55
C TYR A 156 -11.45 -12.90 25.85
N ILE A 157 -11.76 -12.11 24.82
CA ILE A 157 -12.60 -10.92 24.93
C ILE A 157 -14.02 -11.32 25.35
N HIS A 158 -14.57 -12.39 24.76
CA HIS A 158 -15.87 -12.89 25.13
C HIS A 158 -15.91 -13.50 26.52
N LEU A 159 -14.95 -14.37 26.86
CA LEU A 159 -14.89 -15.02 28.17
C LEU A 159 -14.69 -14.02 29.32
N GLY A 160 -13.90 -12.96 29.08
CA GLY A 160 -13.63 -11.93 30.07
C GLY A 160 -14.61 -10.76 30.07
N ASN A 161 -15.63 -10.75 29.18
CA ASN A 161 -16.54 -9.62 28.99
C ASN A 161 -15.82 -8.27 28.72
N TYR A 162 -14.71 -8.30 27.95
CA TYR A 162 -13.88 -7.12 27.69
C TYR A 162 -14.31 -6.31 26.45
N GLN A 163 -15.44 -6.65 25.80
CA GLN A 163 -15.91 -6.02 24.56
C GLN A 163 -15.97 -4.49 24.67
N ARG A 164 -16.54 -3.99 25.77
CA ARG A 164 -16.68 -2.54 26.00
C ARG A 164 -15.33 -1.84 26.15
N ILE A 165 -14.37 -2.49 26.80
CA ILE A 165 -13.01 -1.93 26.98
C ILE A 165 -12.30 -1.88 25.63
N CYS A 166 -12.35 -2.95 24.85
CA CYS A 166 -11.76 -3.02 23.50
C CYS A 166 -12.39 -1.97 22.58
N SER A 167 -13.73 -1.91 22.52
CA SER A 167 -14.46 -0.91 21.72
C SER A 167 -14.10 0.52 22.09
N ASN A 168 -13.99 0.84 23.37
CA ASN A 168 -13.61 2.19 23.83
C ASN A 168 -12.16 2.53 23.46
N ASN A 169 -11.26 1.56 23.54
CA ASN A 169 -9.86 1.74 23.14
C ASN A 169 -9.74 1.97 21.63
N TYR A 170 -10.45 1.18 20.82
CA TYR A 170 -10.51 1.39 19.38
C TYR A 170 -11.07 2.76 19.03
N ALA A 171 -12.22 3.13 19.65
CA ALA A 171 -12.89 4.41 19.40
C ALA A 171 -11.99 5.62 19.69
N LYS A 172 -11.09 5.53 20.68
CA LYS A 172 -10.14 6.59 20.98
C LYS A 172 -9.18 6.85 19.81
N TYR A 173 -8.53 5.80 19.27
CA TYR A 173 -7.60 5.94 18.15
C TYR A 173 -8.33 6.29 16.84
N ASP A 174 -9.51 5.71 16.62
CA ASP A 174 -10.35 6.02 15.46
C ASP A 174 -10.79 7.49 15.46
N ARG A 175 -11.18 8.02 16.62
CA ARG A 175 -11.51 9.45 16.78
C ARG A 175 -10.31 10.34 16.42
N GLU A 176 -9.11 10.03 16.90
CA GLU A 176 -7.92 10.83 16.61
C GLU A 176 -7.56 10.76 15.12
N TYR A 177 -7.66 9.58 14.50
CA TYR A 177 -7.48 9.40 13.07
C TYR A 177 -8.47 10.24 12.25
N LYS A 178 -9.77 10.16 12.59
CA LYS A 178 -10.83 10.90 11.90
C LYS A 178 -10.75 12.41 12.12
N LEU A 179 -10.40 12.88 13.32
CA LEU A 179 -10.15 14.30 13.57
C LEU A 179 -8.95 14.81 12.78
N ASN A 180 -7.88 14.01 12.66
CA ASN A 180 -6.74 14.37 11.85
C ASN A 180 -7.13 14.49 10.36
N THR A 181 -7.95 13.58 9.85
CA THR A 181 -8.50 13.64 8.48
C THR A 181 -9.43 14.84 8.30
N ALA A 182 -10.29 15.14 9.28
CA ALA A 182 -11.17 16.31 9.24
C ALA A 182 -10.37 17.62 9.18
N ASN A 183 -9.31 17.74 10.00
CA ASN A 183 -8.42 18.91 9.98
C ASN A 183 -7.73 19.10 8.62
N TYR A 184 -7.33 18.01 7.98
CA TYR A 184 -6.84 18.04 6.60
C TYR A 184 -7.90 18.57 5.65
N LEU A 185 -9.12 18.01 5.67
CA LEU A 185 -10.21 18.42 4.78
C LEU A 185 -10.60 19.90 4.97
N ILE A 186 -10.64 20.36 6.22
CA ILE A 186 -10.87 21.78 6.53
C ILE A 186 -9.75 22.63 5.92
N THR A 187 -8.49 22.24 6.15
CA THR A 187 -7.32 23.00 5.65
C THR A 187 -7.32 23.06 4.12
N ALA A 188 -7.69 21.99 3.44
CA ALA A 188 -7.74 21.92 1.98
C ALA A 188 -8.87 22.78 1.37
N ARG A 189 -10.04 22.85 2.02
CA ARG A 189 -11.25 23.50 1.47
C ARG A 189 -11.47 24.92 1.95
N LEU A 190 -10.97 25.28 3.12
CA LEU A 190 -11.17 26.59 3.74
C LEU A 190 -10.73 27.76 2.84
N PRO A 191 -9.59 27.71 2.11
CA PRO A 191 -9.19 28.79 1.22
C PRO A 191 -10.22 29.14 0.16
N ARG A 192 -10.90 28.15 -0.39
CA ARG A 192 -11.99 28.37 -1.35
C ARG A 192 -13.03 29.30 -0.80
N ILE A 193 -13.62 28.93 0.35
CA ILE A 193 -14.73 29.64 0.95
C ILE A 193 -14.34 31.08 1.26
N LEU A 194 -13.14 31.30 1.81
CA LEU A 194 -12.65 32.63 2.15
C LEU A 194 -12.46 33.50 0.90
N ILE A 195 -11.82 32.97 -0.14
CA ILE A 195 -11.53 33.74 -1.35
C ILE A 195 -12.80 34.02 -2.16
N GLU A 196 -13.71 33.06 -2.26
CA GLU A 196 -15.00 33.20 -2.95
C GLU A 196 -15.82 34.35 -2.34
N ASN A 197 -15.98 34.37 -1.02
CA ASN A 197 -16.68 35.44 -0.33
C ASN A 197 -15.95 36.79 -0.44
N LEU A 198 -14.62 36.79 -0.37
CA LEU A 198 -13.84 38.03 -0.48
C LEU A 198 -13.94 38.65 -1.88
N ILE A 199 -13.93 37.82 -2.93
CA ILE A 199 -14.14 38.30 -4.32
C ILE A 199 -15.55 38.89 -4.49
N LEU A 200 -16.58 38.21 -3.96
CA LEU A 200 -17.95 38.72 -4.03
C LEU A 200 -18.09 40.10 -3.32
N ILE A 201 -17.49 40.24 -2.15
CA ILE A 201 -17.46 41.50 -1.41
C ILE A 201 -16.76 42.60 -2.23
N LEU A 202 -15.62 42.30 -2.84
CA LEU A 202 -14.89 43.26 -3.68
C LEU A 202 -15.69 43.69 -4.91
N ILE A 203 -16.39 42.76 -5.56
CA ILE A 203 -17.26 43.05 -6.70
C ILE A 203 -18.40 44.02 -6.26
N LEU A 204 -19.03 43.74 -5.12
CA LEU A 204 -20.09 44.60 -4.57
C LEU A 204 -19.57 46.02 -4.24
N PHE A 205 -18.40 46.14 -3.62
CA PHE A 205 -17.76 47.43 -3.37
C PHE A 205 -17.45 48.18 -4.66
N LEU A 206 -17.01 47.49 -5.70
CA LEU A 206 -16.68 48.08 -6.98
C LEU A 206 -17.96 48.55 -7.70
N ILE A 207 -19.04 47.80 -7.64
CA ILE A 207 -20.36 48.21 -8.17
C ILE A 207 -20.85 49.47 -7.43
N LEU A 208 -20.77 49.51 -6.13
CA LEU A 208 -21.18 50.65 -5.30
C LEU A 208 -20.35 51.90 -5.63
N PHE A 209 -19.02 51.74 -5.78
CA PHE A 209 -18.12 52.84 -6.18
C PHE A 209 -18.49 53.42 -7.57
N LEU A 210 -18.77 52.53 -8.53
CA LEU A 210 -19.18 52.92 -9.90
C LEU A 210 -20.56 53.56 -9.92
N TYR A 211 -21.46 53.12 -9.04
CA TYR A 211 -22.80 53.74 -8.87
C TYR A 211 -22.70 55.19 -8.40
N ILE A 212 -21.89 55.45 -7.38
CA ILE A 212 -21.65 56.78 -6.83
C ILE A 212 -21.05 57.73 -7.89
N ASN A 213 -20.20 57.21 -8.78
CA ASN A 213 -19.54 58.00 -9.83
C ASN A 213 -20.29 58.06 -11.17
N ASN A 214 -21.57 57.65 -11.24
CA ASN A 214 -22.43 57.62 -12.43
C ASN A 214 -21.84 56.91 -13.68
N ASN A 215 -20.91 55.98 -13.51
CA ASN A 215 -20.20 55.31 -14.62
C ASN A 215 -20.62 53.85 -14.84
N ILE A 216 -21.81 53.44 -14.37
CA ILE A 216 -22.27 52.05 -14.39
C ILE A 216 -22.41 51.50 -15.81
N SER A 217 -23.03 52.27 -16.74
CA SER A 217 -23.35 51.81 -18.10
C SER A 217 -22.10 51.40 -18.89
N GLN A 218 -20.98 52.07 -18.66
CA GLN A 218 -19.71 51.77 -19.32
C GLN A 218 -18.97 50.60 -18.66
N ALA A 219 -19.18 50.40 -17.37
CA ALA A 219 -18.47 49.35 -16.61
C ALA A 219 -19.20 47.98 -16.64
N LEU A 220 -20.48 47.95 -16.94
CA LEU A 220 -21.32 46.74 -16.90
C LEU A 220 -20.79 45.61 -17.81
N PRO A 221 -20.32 45.83 -19.06
CA PRO A 221 -19.73 44.83 -19.91
C PRO A 221 -18.39 44.28 -19.33
N ILE A 222 -17.57 45.15 -18.74
CA ILE A 222 -16.29 44.78 -18.14
C ILE A 222 -16.50 43.89 -16.89
N LEU A 223 -17.49 44.27 -16.07
CA LEU A 223 -17.86 43.48 -14.89
C LEU A 223 -18.43 42.13 -15.27
N ALA A 224 -19.29 42.04 -16.29
CA ALA A 224 -19.86 40.78 -16.77
C ALA A 224 -18.79 39.85 -17.32
N THR A 225 -17.86 40.34 -18.15
CA THR A 225 -16.75 39.53 -18.68
C THR A 225 -15.80 39.10 -17.58
N GLY A 226 -15.48 40.01 -16.65
CA GLY A 226 -14.66 39.69 -15.49
C GLY A 226 -15.26 38.61 -14.58
N ALA A 227 -16.56 38.67 -14.32
CA ALA A 227 -17.30 37.69 -13.54
C ALA A 227 -17.31 36.33 -14.24
N LEU A 228 -17.53 36.26 -15.55
CA LEU A 228 -17.45 35.01 -16.32
C LEU A 228 -16.04 34.38 -16.31
N LEU A 229 -15.01 35.18 -16.47
CA LEU A 229 -13.63 34.71 -16.41
C LEU A 229 -13.26 34.22 -15.00
N ALA A 230 -13.69 34.92 -13.96
CA ALA A 230 -13.53 34.52 -12.58
C ALA A 230 -14.23 33.19 -12.31
N GLN A 231 -15.49 33.05 -12.74
CA GLN A 231 -16.25 31.80 -12.60
C GLN A 231 -15.58 30.62 -13.28
N LYS A 232 -14.91 30.81 -14.42
CA LYS A 232 -14.18 29.74 -15.13
C LYS A 232 -12.81 29.43 -14.52
N SER A 233 -12.10 30.44 -14.03
CA SER A 233 -10.74 30.29 -13.49
C SER A 233 -10.73 29.74 -12.06
N PHE A 234 -11.71 30.11 -11.27
CA PHE A 234 -11.77 29.84 -9.84
C PHE A 234 -11.71 28.35 -9.47
N PRO A 235 -12.45 27.45 -10.16
CA PRO A 235 -12.36 26.00 -9.88
C PRO A 235 -10.96 25.43 -10.08
N TYR A 236 -10.18 25.94 -11.03
CA TYR A 236 -8.82 25.45 -11.29
C TYR A 236 -7.82 25.91 -10.23
N ILE A 237 -7.91 27.17 -9.79
CA ILE A 237 -7.09 27.69 -8.70
C ILE A 237 -7.34 26.89 -7.42
N GLN A 238 -8.61 26.61 -7.14
CA GLN A 238 -9.02 25.78 -6.01
C GLN A 238 -8.45 24.35 -6.12
N LYS A 239 -8.60 23.71 -7.29
CA LYS A 239 -8.06 22.37 -7.52
C LYS A 239 -6.55 22.31 -7.28
N ILE A 240 -5.80 23.34 -7.63
CA ILE A 240 -4.35 23.40 -7.34
C ILE A 240 -4.11 23.29 -5.84
N PHE A 241 -4.82 24.07 -5.03
CA PHE A 241 -4.62 24.07 -3.58
C PHE A 241 -5.09 22.74 -2.93
N GLU A 242 -6.24 22.23 -3.34
CA GLU A 242 -6.78 20.95 -2.84
C GLU A 242 -5.84 19.79 -3.18
N ASN A 243 -5.38 19.69 -4.43
CA ASN A 243 -4.49 18.63 -4.88
C ASN A 243 -3.10 18.71 -4.21
N TRP A 244 -2.55 19.92 -4.08
CA TRP A 244 -1.33 20.12 -3.31
C TRP A 244 -1.50 19.71 -1.84
N SER A 245 -2.62 20.06 -1.22
CA SER A 245 -2.93 19.68 0.15
C SER A 245 -3.05 18.17 0.32
N SER A 246 -3.68 17.48 -0.65
CA SER A 246 -3.78 16.02 -0.67
C SER A 246 -2.40 15.37 -0.74
N ILE A 247 -1.57 15.78 -1.69
CA ILE A 247 -0.20 15.27 -1.82
C ILE A 247 0.58 15.48 -0.51
N SER A 248 0.46 16.67 0.09
CA SER A 248 1.16 17.01 1.34
C SER A 248 0.70 16.15 2.52
N GLN A 249 -0.60 15.86 2.60
CA GLN A 249 -1.19 15.01 3.64
C GLN A 249 -0.75 13.55 3.51
N TYR A 250 -0.75 13.00 2.31
CA TYR A 250 -0.46 11.58 2.08
C TYR A 250 0.99 11.30 1.69
N LYS A 251 1.86 12.33 1.74
CA LYS A 251 3.28 12.22 1.38
C LYS A 251 3.99 11.08 2.10
N ASN A 252 3.84 10.96 3.42
CA ASN A 252 4.55 9.95 4.19
C ASN A 252 4.01 8.54 3.91
N ALA A 253 2.71 8.39 3.72
CA ALA A 253 2.10 7.13 3.28
C ALA A 253 2.64 6.69 1.91
N ALA A 254 2.69 7.61 0.94
CA ALA A 254 3.26 7.36 -0.37
C ALA A 254 4.76 6.99 -0.31
N LEU A 255 5.55 7.72 0.49
CA LEU A 255 6.98 7.42 0.68
C LEU A 255 7.20 6.04 1.28
N SER A 256 6.32 5.56 2.18
CA SER A 256 6.40 4.21 2.72
C SER A 256 6.30 3.16 1.60
N VAL A 257 5.36 3.30 0.67
CA VAL A 257 5.21 2.38 -0.48
C VAL A 257 6.39 2.51 -1.46
N LEU A 258 6.78 3.74 -1.79
CA LEU A 258 7.88 4.02 -2.73
C LEU A 258 9.21 3.48 -2.24
N ASN A 259 9.51 3.59 -0.93
CA ASN A 259 10.73 3.05 -0.34
C ASN A 259 10.87 1.54 -0.52
N TYR A 260 9.75 0.80 -0.56
CA TYR A 260 9.77 -0.62 -0.93
C TYR A 260 9.93 -0.80 -2.43
N SER A 261 9.16 -0.08 -3.25
CA SER A 261 9.19 -0.25 -4.71
C SER A 261 10.56 0.08 -5.34
N ILE A 262 11.28 1.06 -4.79
CA ILE A 262 12.64 1.44 -5.27
C ILE A 262 13.66 0.31 -5.06
N ARG A 263 13.46 -0.54 -4.05
CA ARG A 263 14.32 -1.70 -3.78
C ARG A 263 14.05 -2.87 -4.73
N TYR A 264 13.07 -2.74 -5.63
CA TYR A 264 12.74 -3.77 -6.60
C TYR A 264 13.89 -3.98 -7.58
N GLN A 265 14.37 -5.22 -7.65
CA GLN A 265 15.38 -5.66 -8.62
C GLN A 265 14.70 -6.61 -9.60
N LYS A 266 14.66 -6.24 -10.87
CA LYS A 266 14.02 -7.02 -11.95
C LYS A 266 14.69 -8.40 -12.15
N ASP A 267 15.95 -8.51 -11.76
CA ASP A 267 16.77 -9.72 -11.93
C ASP A 267 16.65 -10.70 -10.75
N ASN A 268 15.48 -10.83 -10.16
CA ASN A 268 15.25 -11.91 -9.21
C ASN A 268 15.36 -13.26 -9.94
N LYS A 269 16.56 -13.85 -9.91
CA LYS A 269 16.93 -15.15 -10.47
C LYS A 269 16.11 -16.34 -9.94
N TYR A 270 15.03 -16.09 -9.21
CA TYR A 270 14.11 -17.12 -8.73
C TYR A 270 13.26 -17.78 -9.82
N ASN A 271 13.30 -17.25 -11.07
CA ASN A 271 12.60 -17.81 -12.23
C ASN A 271 13.34 -18.97 -12.92
N ASN A 272 14.44 -19.47 -12.38
CA ASN A 272 15.08 -20.65 -12.95
C ASN A 272 14.18 -21.87 -12.78
N GLU A 273 13.53 -22.26 -13.85
CA GLU A 273 12.71 -23.47 -14.00
C GLU A 273 13.46 -24.77 -13.75
N ASN A 274 14.80 -24.74 -13.66
CA ASN A 274 15.64 -25.85 -13.30
C ASN A 274 15.51 -26.20 -11.81
N ARG A 275 14.46 -26.92 -11.48
CA ARG A 275 14.15 -27.44 -10.15
C ARG A 275 15.05 -28.64 -9.83
N LYS A 276 16.35 -28.43 -9.61
CA LYS A 276 17.19 -29.47 -9.03
C LYS A 276 16.94 -29.54 -7.53
N LEU A 277 16.45 -30.69 -7.07
CA LEU A 277 16.43 -31.03 -5.66
C LEU A 277 17.84 -31.45 -5.28
N LEU A 278 18.29 -31.03 -4.12
CA LEU A 278 19.63 -31.35 -3.60
C LEU A 278 19.52 -32.61 -2.74
N ASN A 279 20.15 -33.71 -3.17
CA ASN A 279 20.34 -34.85 -2.30
C ASN A 279 21.41 -34.50 -1.27
N PHE A 280 21.13 -34.72 0.01
CA PHE A 280 22.10 -34.49 1.06
C PHE A 280 22.54 -35.85 1.66
N ASP A 281 23.81 -35.89 2.05
CA ASP A 281 24.38 -37.01 2.78
C ASP A 281 24.62 -36.63 4.23
N GLU A 282 25.01 -35.38 4.48
CA GLU A 282 25.32 -34.90 5.82
C GLU A 282 25.02 -33.38 5.96
N ILE A 283 24.48 -33.03 7.12
CA ILE A 283 24.33 -31.65 7.60
C ILE A 283 25.29 -31.48 8.78
N GLU A 284 26.18 -30.50 8.73
CA GLU A 284 27.17 -30.26 9.77
C GLU A 284 27.11 -28.83 10.31
N PHE A 285 27.10 -28.70 11.62
CA PHE A 285 27.21 -27.44 12.35
C PHE A 285 28.61 -27.30 12.93
N LYS A 286 29.37 -26.26 12.55
CA LYS A 286 30.73 -25.99 13.03
C LYS A 286 30.75 -24.66 13.80
N ASN A 287 30.91 -24.76 15.13
CA ASN A 287 31.06 -23.63 16.05
C ASN A 287 29.97 -22.53 15.85
N VAL A 288 28.72 -22.96 15.64
CA VAL A 288 27.63 -22.07 15.29
C VAL A 288 27.17 -21.28 16.51
N ASN A 289 27.25 -19.96 16.39
CA ASN A 289 26.64 -19.02 17.32
C ASN A 289 25.54 -18.25 16.61
N PHE A 290 24.47 -17.93 17.34
CA PHE A 290 23.39 -17.11 16.80
C PHE A 290 22.79 -16.17 17.85
N PHE A 291 22.54 -14.92 17.45
CA PHE A 291 21.83 -13.93 18.23
C PHE A 291 20.93 -13.05 17.34
N TYR A 292 19.70 -12.75 17.80
CA TYR A 292 18.82 -11.78 17.12
C TYR A 292 19.22 -10.33 17.43
N ARG A 293 19.78 -10.07 18.62
CA ARG A 293 20.33 -8.78 19.05
C ARG A 293 21.72 -9.01 19.66
N LYS A 294 22.61 -8.03 19.50
CA LYS A 294 24.04 -8.14 19.93
C LYS A 294 24.24 -8.68 21.36
N ASN A 295 23.29 -8.47 22.26
CA ASN A 295 23.45 -8.86 23.69
C ASN A 295 22.63 -10.10 24.11
N SER A 296 21.96 -10.81 23.20
CA SER A 296 21.16 -12.00 23.53
C SER A 296 21.62 -13.20 22.71
N LYS A 297 22.63 -13.94 23.20
CA LYS A 297 23.03 -15.19 22.58
C LYS A 297 21.94 -16.24 22.78
N ILE A 298 21.43 -16.81 21.69
CA ILE A 298 20.44 -17.88 21.71
C ILE A 298 21.06 -19.23 21.48
N LEU A 299 22.02 -19.30 20.56
CA LEU A 299 22.83 -20.50 20.34
C LEU A 299 24.27 -20.15 20.58
N ASN A 300 24.97 -21.00 21.31
CA ASN A 300 26.37 -20.80 21.70
C ASN A 300 27.19 -22.04 21.38
N ASN A 301 28.15 -21.88 20.47
CA ASN A 301 29.12 -22.89 20.07
C ASN A 301 28.51 -24.28 19.77
N ILE A 302 27.47 -24.29 18.94
CA ILE A 302 26.75 -25.50 18.58
C ILE A 302 27.58 -26.29 17.56
N ASN A 303 27.85 -27.54 17.89
CA ASN A 303 28.57 -28.48 17.05
C ASN A 303 27.82 -29.81 17.03
N PHE A 304 27.38 -30.26 15.88
CA PHE A 304 26.83 -31.60 15.65
C PHE A 304 26.73 -31.89 14.14
N SER A 305 26.54 -33.17 13.79
CA SER A 305 26.21 -33.56 12.43
C SER A 305 24.95 -34.44 12.40
N ILE A 306 24.24 -34.39 11.27
CA ILE A 306 23.08 -35.25 10.98
C ILE A 306 23.33 -35.90 9.62
N LYS A 307 23.28 -37.21 9.59
CA LYS A 307 23.49 -38.02 8.37
C LYS A 307 22.15 -38.35 7.70
N LYS A 308 22.21 -38.68 6.45
CA LYS A 308 21.05 -39.14 5.69
C LYS A 308 20.44 -40.38 6.36
N GLY A 309 19.12 -40.32 6.58
CA GLY A 309 18.38 -41.41 7.25
C GLY A 309 18.23 -41.24 8.75
N ASP A 310 18.95 -40.31 9.40
CA ASP A 310 18.82 -40.06 10.82
C ASP A 310 17.44 -39.51 11.16
N LYS A 311 16.93 -39.96 12.33
CA LYS A 311 15.72 -39.41 12.97
C LYS A 311 16.16 -38.63 14.21
N VAL A 312 16.13 -37.31 14.12
CA VAL A 312 16.66 -36.43 15.17
C VAL A 312 15.53 -35.73 15.92
N ALA A 313 15.52 -35.85 17.25
CA ALA A 313 14.63 -35.11 18.14
C ALA A 313 15.40 -33.97 18.82
N ILE A 314 14.84 -32.73 18.72
CA ILE A 314 15.40 -31.56 19.39
C ILE A 314 14.55 -31.26 20.62
N MET A 315 15.11 -31.54 21.81
CA MET A 315 14.43 -31.38 23.10
C MET A 315 15.04 -30.26 23.93
N GLY A 316 14.27 -29.68 24.82
CA GLY A 316 14.69 -28.65 25.75
C GLY A 316 13.54 -27.71 26.16
N PRO A 317 13.71 -26.88 27.20
CA PRO A 317 12.73 -25.91 27.66
C PRO A 317 12.33 -24.93 26.59
N SER A 318 11.18 -24.21 26.81
CA SER A 318 10.77 -23.13 25.92
C SER A 318 11.81 -22.01 25.92
N GLY A 319 12.08 -21.40 24.76
CA GLY A 319 13.04 -20.30 24.64
C GLY A 319 14.50 -20.70 24.42
N THR A 320 14.86 -21.98 24.48
CA THR A 320 16.27 -22.47 24.30
C THR A 320 16.79 -22.38 22.87
N GLY A 321 16.02 -21.88 21.90
CA GLY A 321 16.49 -21.74 20.53
C GLY A 321 16.18 -22.89 19.58
N LYS A 322 15.31 -23.86 19.96
CA LYS A 322 14.91 -24.98 19.10
C LYS A 322 14.42 -24.55 17.71
N THR A 323 13.49 -23.62 17.68
CA THR A 323 12.97 -23.06 16.42
C THR A 323 14.03 -22.28 15.64
N THR A 324 14.95 -21.62 16.34
CA THR A 324 16.10 -20.92 15.73
C THR A 324 17.04 -21.89 15.06
N LEU A 325 17.33 -23.02 15.72
CA LEU A 325 18.14 -24.08 15.16
C LEU A 325 17.54 -24.66 13.88
N LEU A 326 16.24 -24.98 13.91
CA LEU A 326 15.51 -25.43 12.71
C LEU A 326 15.56 -24.39 11.56
N ARG A 327 15.41 -23.11 11.88
CA ARG A 327 15.49 -22.05 10.85
C ARG A 327 16.90 -21.93 10.25
N LEU A 328 17.95 -22.19 11.02
CA LEU A 328 19.33 -22.26 10.53
C LEU A 328 19.52 -23.48 9.62
N ILE A 329 19.01 -24.65 10.01
CA ILE A 329 19.03 -25.88 9.18
C ILE A 329 18.29 -25.59 7.85
N CYS A 330 17.14 -24.97 7.90
CA CYS A 330 16.37 -24.63 6.70
C CYS A 330 17.03 -23.55 5.82
N GLY A 331 18.09 -22.90 6.27
CA GLY A 331 18.69 -21.79 5.54
C GLY A 331 17.89 -20.47 5.58
N LEU A 332 16.87 -20.38 6.43
CA LEU A 332 16.07 -19.14 6.63
C LEU A 332 16.83 -18.09 7.42
N LEU A 333 17.73 -18.51 8.30
CA LEU A 333 18.62 -17.66 9.11
C LEU A 333 20.07 -17.98 8.78
N ASN A 334 20.92 -16.97 8.88
CA ASN A 334 22.37 -17.12 8.79
C ASN A 334 22.98 -17.16 10.19
N PRO A 335 23.98 -18.02 10.47
CA PRO A 335 24.70 -18.00 11.74
C PRO A 335 25.39 -16.64 11.93
N SER A 336 25.46 -16.16 13.17
CA SER A 336 26.20 -14.94 13.51
C SER A 336 27.70 -15.16 13.46
N SER A 337 28.18 -16.37 13.82
CA SER A 337 29.52 -16.87 13.59
C SER A 337 29.49 -18.40 13.52
N GLY A 338 30.55 -19.03 12.99
CA GLY A 338 30.56 -20.43 12.62
C GLY A 338 29.92 -20.67 11.25
N SER A 339 29.70 -21.93 10.89
CA SER A 339 29.16 -22.31 9.59
C SER A 339 28.18 -23.47 9.67
N VAL A 340 27.20 -23.49 8.79
CA VAL A 340 26.30 -24.60 8.53
C VAL A 340 26.64 -25.17 7.15
N LEU A 341 27.00 -26.43 7.10
CA LEU A 341 27.44 -27.09 5.89
C LEU A 341 26.44 -28.18 5.50
N ILE A 342 26.19 -28.31 4.21
CA ILE A 342 25.46 -29.41 3.60
C ILE A 342 26.42 -30.08 2.61
N ASN A 343 26.71 -31.37 2.79
CA ASN A 343 27.70 -32.07 1.98
C ASN A 343 29.03 -31.30 1.86
N ASN A 344 29.59 -30.81 2.98
CA ASN A 344 30.79 -29.96 3.04
C ASN A 344 30.74 -28.60 2.34
N LYS A 345 29.58 -28.18 1.84
CA LYS A 345 29.40 -26.86 1.25
C LYS A 345 28.60 -25.96 2.17
N GLU A 346 29.13 -24.76 2.45
CA GLU A 346 28.46 -23.80 3.32
C GLU A 346 27.18 -23.23 2.68
N ILE A 347 26.08 -23.30 3.43
CA ILE A 347 24.84 -22.60 3.09
C ILE A 347 24.84 -21.21 3.76
N ASN A 348 24.19 -20.23 3.16
CA ASN A 348 23.83 -18.96 3.83
C ASN A 348 24.78 -17.78 3.78
N LYS A 349 25.88 -17.77 3.02
CA LYS A 349 26.66 -16.53 2.90
C LYS A 349 26.05 -15.50 1.94
N ASN A 350 25.30 -15.93 0.93
CA ASN A 350 24.59 -15.05 0.00
C ASN A 350 23.28 -15.71 -0.45
N LYS A 351 22.14 -15.02 -0.34
CA LYS A 351 20.83 -15.48 -0.83
C LYS A 351 20.82 -15.85 -2.32
N ASN A 352 21.71 -15.28 -3.11
CA ASN A 352 21.88 -15.57 -4.53
C ASN A 352 22.73 -16.83 -4.77
N ASN A 353 23.14 -17.56 -3.73
CA ASN A 353 23.81 -18.83 -3.89
C ASN A 353 22.77 -19.87 -4.32
N GLU A 354 22.88 -20.30 -5.57
CA GLU A 354 22.04 -21.33 -6.19
C GLU A 354 21.96 -22.60 -5.34
N TYR A 355 23.03 -22.94 -4.66
CA TYR A 355 23.11 -24.08 -3.74
C TYR A 355 22.16 -23.95 -2.54
N THR A 356 22.12 -22.78 -1.90
CA THR A 356 21.20 -22.52 -0.78
C THR A 356 19.73 -22.56 -1.23
N VAL A 357 19.43 -22.05 -2.42
CA VAL A 357 18.07 -22.12 -3.00
C VAL A 357 17.66 -23.57 -3.28
N HIS A 358 18.56 -24.39 -3.82
CA HIS A 358 18.30 -25.82 -4.07
C HIS A 358 18.09 -26.58 -2.76
N TRP A 359 18.88 -26.25 -1.72
CA TRP A 359 18.70 -26.81 -0.38
C TRP A 359 17.31 -26.48 0.20
N MET A 360 16.93 -25.20 0.24
CA MET A 360 15.61 -24.79 0.73
C MET A 360 14.46 -25.50 0.01
N ARG A 361 14.58 -25.74 -1.30
CA ARG A 361 13.57 -26.45 -2.10
C ARG A 361 13.51 -27.95 -1.80
N SER A 362 14.55 -28.51 -1.22
CA SER A 362 14.64 -29.95 -0.86
C SER A 362 14.04 -30.24 0.51
N ILE A 363 13.60 -29.21 1.26
CA ILE A 363 13.08 -29.36 2.61
C ILE A 363 11.54 -29.35 2.60
N GLY A 364 10.94 -30.40 3.18
CA GLY A 364 9.54 -30.38 3.60
C GLY A 364 9.44 -29.75 5.00
N TYR A 365 8.75 -28.63 5.12
CA TYR A 365 8.61 -27.90 6.39
C TYR A 365 7.17 -27.87 6.87
N VAL A 366 6.92 -28.44 8.06
CA VAL A 366 5.62 -28.37 8.73
C VAL A 366 5.71 -27.38 9.89
N PRO A 367 5.05 -26.21 9.82
CA PRO A 367 5.10 -25.21 10.88
C PRO A 367 4.22 -25.59 12.07
N GLN A 368 4.54 -25.05 13.25
CA GLN A 368 3.72 -25.22 14.46
C GLN A 368 2.32 -24.61 14.31
N LYS A 369 2.22 -23.40 13.73
CA LYS A 369 0.95 -22.74 13.40
C LYS A 369 0.73 -22.83 11.90
N ILE A 370 -0.33 -23.54 11.52
CA ILE A 370 -0.66 -23.77 10.12
C ILE A 370 -1.66 -22.73 9.66
N ASN A 371 -1.30 -22.00 8.60
CA ASN A 371 -2.17 -21.04 7.96
C ASN A 371 -2.64 -21.61 6.62
N LEU A 372 -3.95 -21.52 6.37
CA LEU A 372 -4.51 -21.83 5.07
C LEU A 372 -4.07 -20.72 4.08
N THR A 373 -3.53 -21.13 2.94
CA THR A 373 -2.97 -20.21 1.94
C THR A 373 -3.85 -20.05 0.72
N GLY A 374 -4.83 -20.93 0.56
CA GLY A 374 -5.76 -20.96 -0.56
C GLY A 374 -7.22 -21.08 -0.12
N LYS A 375 -8.13 -20.81 -1.05
CA LYS A 375 -9.58 -20.95 -0.84
C LYS A 375 -10.05 -22.39 -0.93
N THR A 376 -9.32 -23.25 -1.62
CA THR A 376 -9.68 -24.67 -1.85
C THR A 376 -8.67 -25.59 -1.21
N LEU A 377 -9.03 -26.87 -0.98
CA LEU A 377 -8.08 -27.87 -0.48
C LEU A 377 -6.93 -28.08 -1.47
N ARG A 378 -7.21 -28.11 -2.76
CA ARG A 378 -6.20 -28.22 -3.82
C ARG A 378 -5.17 -27.08 -3.73
N GLU A 379 -5.62 -25.83 -3.62
CA GLU A 379 -4.70 -24.69 -3.48
C GLU A 379 -3.85 -24.77 -2.21
N ASN A 380 -4.40 -25.30 -1.12
CA ASN A 380 -3.68 -25.48 0.13
C ASN A 380 -2.65 -26.59 0.08
N ILE A 381 -2.87 -27.66 -0.68
CA ILE A 381 -1.91 -28.75 -0.87
C ILE A 381 -0.84 -28.35 -1.88
N THR A 382 -1.22 -27.82 -3.06
CA THR A 382 -0.28 -27.58 -4.15
C THR A 382 0.41 -26.21 -4.08
N PHE A 383 -0.04 -25.30 -3.22
CA PHE A 383 0.42 -23.92 -3.12
C PHE A 383 0.34 -23.16 -4.46
N LYS A 384 -0.31 -23.74 -5.47
CA LYS A 384 -0.45 -23.20 -6.83
C LYS A 384 -1.84 -23.45 -7.38
N ASN A 385 -2.43 -22.42 -7.93
CA ASN A 385 -3.68 -22.52 -8.71
C ASN A 385 -3.44 -23.11 -10.11
N ASN A 386 -2.32 -23.77 -10.36
CA ASN A 386 -1.93 -24.25 -11.70
C ASN A 386 -2.29 -25.73 -11.89
N LYS A 387 -3.37 -25.96 -12.64
CA LYS A 387 -3.79 -27.27 -13.18
C LYS A 387 -2.72 -27.96 -14.06
N LYS A 388 -1.61 -27.30 -14.41
CA LYS A 388 -0.54 -27.76 -15.31
C LYS A 388 0.77 -28.15 -14.61
N ALA A 389 0.80 -28.32 -13.28
CA ALA A 389 2.00 -28.83 -12.66
C ALA A 389 2.15 -30.32 -13.03
N ASN A 390 3.13 -30.64 -13.86
CA ASN A 390 3.62 -32.00 -14.11
C ASN A 390 4.21 -32.58 -12.82
N ASN A 391 3.37 -32.85 -11.83
CA ASN A 391 3.78 -33.50 -10.61
C ASN A 391 3.79 -35.02 -10.89
N LYS A 392 4.93 -35.65 -10.73
CA LYS A 392 5.08 -37.12 -10.79
C LYS A 392 4.23 -37.81 -9.72
N ILE A 393 3.81 -37.10 -8.67
CA ILE A 393 2.98 -37.57 -7.58
C ILE A 393 1.57 -37.04 -7.81
N LYS A 394 0.59 -37.94 -7.90
CA LYS A 394 -0.82 -37.59 -8.01
C LYS A 394 -1.33 -37.04 -6.67
N ILE A 395 -2.18 -36.03 -6.70
CA ILE A 395 -2.74 -35.43 -5.49
C ILE A 395 -3.59 -36.43 -4.70
N GLU A 396 -4.17 -37.39 -5.38
CA GLU A 396 -4.94 -38.50 -4.82
C GLU A 396 -4.06 -39.37 -3.89
N ASP A 397 -2.86 -39.70 -4.31
CA ASP A 397 -1.90 -40.48 -3.53
C ASP A 397 -1.49 -39.72 -2.25
N VAL A 398 -1.32 -38.41 -2.35
CA VAL A 398 -1.00 -37.55 -1.20
C VAL A 398 -2.16 -37.53 -0.19
N ILE A 399 -3.40 -37.45 -0.67
CA ILE A 399 -4.60 -37.45 0.17
C ILE A 399 -4.73 -38.77 0.91
N GLU A 400 -4.44 -39.88 0.25
CA GLU A 400 -4.46 -41.21 0.85
C GLU A 400 -3.40 -41.38 1.95
N ILE A 401 -2.16 -41.03 1.64
CA ILE A 401 -1.03 -41.11 2.60
C ILE A 401 -1.27 -40.22 3.83
N THR A 402 -1.90 -39.05 3.64
CA THR A 402 -2.14 -38.09 4.73
C THR A 402 -3.48 -38.28 5.42
N LEU A 403 -4.28 -39.30 5.05
CA LEU A 403 -5.59 -39.59 5.61
C LEU A 403 -6.55 -38.38 5.57
N LEU A 404 -6.62 -37.73 4.40
CA LEU A 404 -7.48 -36.57 4.18
C LEU A 404 -8.76 -36.87 3.39
N GLN A 405 -9.06 -38.14 3.07
CA GLN A 405 -10.23 -38.55 2.28
C GLN A 405 -11.54 -38.05 2.90
N ASP A 406 -11.69 -38.18 4.22
CA ASP A 406 -12.88 -37.74 4.92
C ASP A 406 -13.06 -36.23 4.87
N LEU A 407 -11.96 -35.48 4.96
CA LEU A 407 -11.99 -34.03 4.81
C LEU A 407 -12.40 -33.62 3.38
N VAL A 408 -11.85 -34.31 2.37
CA VAL A 408 -12.17 -34.03 0.96
C VAL A 408 -13.65 -34.33 0.67
N SER A 409 -14.18 -35.45 1.15
CA SER A 409 -15.58 -35.79 0.97
C SER A 409 -16.52 -34.82 1.72
N ARG A 410 -16.20 -34.45 2.96
CA ARG A 410 -16.96 -33.47 3.75
C ARG A 410 -16.93 -32.08 3.12
N CYS A 411 -15.83 -31.70 2.46
CA CYS A 411 -15.72 -30.44 1.75
C CYS A 411 -16.30 -30.48 0.33
N ASN A 412 -17.00 -31.53 -0.09
CA ASN A 412 -17.54 -31.69 -1.45
C ASN A 412 -16.45 -31.62 -2.56
N GLY A 413 -15.29 -32.19 -2.29
CA GLY A 413 -14.19 -32.27 -3.23
C GLY A 413 -13.03 -31.28 -3.01
N LEU A 414 -11.99 -31.41 -3.81
CA LEU A 414 -10.75 -30.67 -3.68
C LEU A 414 -10.86 -29.19 -4.08
N ASP A 415 -11.78 -28.88 -4.98
CA ASP A 415 -11.91 -27.56 -5.59
C ASP A 415 -13.01 -26.70 -4.94
N SER A 416 -13.69 -27.22 -3.92
CA SER A 416 -14.70 -26.49 -3.16
C SER A 416 -14.09 -25.40 -2.30
N ASN A 417 -14.80 -24.28 -2.16
CA ASN A 417 -14.35 -23.16 -1.34
C ASN A 417 -14.56 -23.46 0.16
N ILE A 418 -13.49 -23.82 0.86
CA ILE A 418 -13.50 -24.17 2.28
C ILE A 418 -13.76 -22.98 3.21
N LEU A 419 -13.49 -21.74 2.74
CA LEU A 419 -13.71 -20.54 3.55
C LEU A 419 -15.16 -20.05 3.53
N GLN A 420 -15.87 -20.28 2.43
CA GLN A 420 -17.28 -19.86 2.27
C GLN A 420 -18.27 -20.83 2.89
N ASN A 421 -17.96 -22.12 2.93
CA ASN A 421 -18.89 -23.16 3.33
C ASN A 421 -18.84 -23.48 4.83
N SER A 422 -18.21 -22.62 5.66
CA SER A 422 -18.12 -22.76 7.13
C SER A 422 -17.63 -24.15 7.58
N PHE A 423 -16.84 -24.83 6.74
CA PHE A 423 -16.25 -26.12 7.12
C PHE A 423 -15.21 -25.89 8.21
N SER A 424 -15.50 -26.37 9.40
CA SER A 424 -14.52 -26.37 10.48
C SER A 424 -13.47 -27.45 10.20
N ILE A 425 -12.25 -27.02 9.90
CA ILE A 425 -11.09 -27.91 9.80
C ILE A 425 -10.54 -28.06 11.21
N SER A 426 -10.52 -29.29 11.72
CA SER A 426 -9.96 -29.59 13.04
C SER A 426 -8.45 -29.33 13.08
N GLY A 427 -7.88 -29.16 14.27
CA GLY A 427 -6.44 -28.97 14.45
C GLY A 427 -5.62 -30.12 13.84
N GLY A 428 -6.08 -31.38 14.01
CA GLY A 428 -5.43 -32.55 13.42
C GLY A 428 -5.53 -32.61 11.89
N GLU A 429 -6.66 -32.21 11.30
CA GLU A 429 -6.81 -32.13 9.85
C GLU A 429 -5.92 -31.02 9.27
N ASN A 430 -5.80 -29.89 9.97
CA ASN A 430 -4.89 -28.81 9.59
C ASN A 430 -3.43 -29.30 9.59
N GLN A 431 -3.02 -30.10 10.58
CA GLN A 431 -1.67 -30.69 10.61
C GLN A 431 -1.47 -31.66 9.44
N ARG A 432 -2.44 -32.55 9.16
CA ARG A 432 -2.35 -33.45 8.01
C ARG A 432 -2.30 -32.69 6.67
N LEU A 433 -3.07 -31.59 6.56
CA LEU A 433 -3.03 -30.72 5.39
C LEU A 433 -1.64 -30.05 5.19
N ALA A 434 -0.98 -29.66 6.28
CA ALA A 434 0.38 -29.15 6.22
C ALA A 434 1.43 -30.22 5.86
N ILE A 435 1.20 -31.48 6.23
CA ILE A 435 2.04 -32.61 5.80
C ILE A 435 1.82 -32.91 4.31
N ALA A 436 0.60 -32.77 3.82
CA ALA A 436 0.24 -32.96 2.41
C ALA A 436 0.86 -31.89 1.48
N ARG A 437 1.16 -30.71 2.02
CA ARG A 437 1.79 -29.57 1.31
C ARG A 437 3.27 -29.79 1.09
#